data_f8b30a29c73516284de4bf6a95aa95c6
#
_entry.id   f8b30a29c73516284de4bf6a95aa95c6
#
_cell.length_a   1.000
_cell.length_b   1.000
_cell.length_c   1.000
_cell.angle_alpha   90.00
_cell.angle_beta   90.00
_cell.angle_gamma   90.00
#
_symmetry.space_group_name_H-M   'P 1'
#
loop_
_entity.id
_entity.type
_entity.pdbx_description
1 polymer ?
#
loop_
_entity_poly.entity_id
_entity_poly.type
_entity_poly.pdbx_seq_one_letter_code
_entity_poly.pdbx_strand_id
1 'polypeptide(L)'
;MKLYHLYVSGILYAELDFDTQPISIQKLDIESAKLLPWETLSEEDNAFYKSFTKIDLLKLSHQLHSYEQNLAGDGEVIVELPEGAERYTSSKDSWYLQRDIKFPNNKLVENGELLAVCCPAREMVTVLVRDGEEDRTVFKMWKNTWPDEKIYGVNHLGSFPVPMRDGIHLSTDVYVPAGLNEKVPAVLIRTPYGKEDGCEVYYRYVQRGYA
;
A
#
# COMPACT_ATOMS: atom_id res chain seq x y z
N MET A 1 5.99 -1.40 -21.77
CA MET A 1 5.48 -1.99 -20.51
C MET A 1 5.34 -0.87 -19.50
N LYS A 2 4.11 -0.61 -19.05
CA LYS A 2 3.85 0.35 -17.96
C LYS A 2 3.87 -0.44 -16.63
N LEU A 3 5.07 -0.80 -16.18
CA LEU A 3 5.28 -1.50 -14.93
C LEU A 3 5.19 -0.51 -13.77
N TYR A 4 4.41 -0.88 -12.75
CA TYR A 4 4.27 -0.12 -11.51
C TYR A 4 4.57 -0.99 -10.30
N HIS A 5 5.19 -0.38 -9.30
CA HIS A 5 5.48 -0.99 -8.01
C HIS A 5 4.52 -0.42 -6.94
N LEU A 6 3.86 -1.30 -6.20
CA LEU A 6 2.98 -0.93 -5.09
C LEU A 6 3.73 -1.11 -3.77
N TYR A 7 4.11 -0.01 -3.16
CA TYR A 7 4.75 0.02 -1.85
C TYR A 7 3.76 0.39 -0.75
N VAL A 8 3.80 -0.34 0.35
CA VAL A 8 3.06 -0.01 1.57
C VAL A 8 4.05 0.26 2.68
N SER A 9 4.12 1.51 3.14
CA SER A 9 5.12 1.96 4.12
C SER A 9 6.55 1.53 3.79
N GLY A 10 6.93 1.56 2.50
CA GLY A 10 8.26 1.22 2.00
C GLY A 10 8.48 -0.25 1.63
N ILE A 11 7.55 -1.15 1.93
CA ILE A 11 7.64 -2.57 1.57
C ILE A 11 6.95 -2.77 0.23
N LEU A 12 7.59 -3.48 -0.71
CA LEU A 12 7.00 -3.86 -2.00
C LEU A 12 5.94 -4.94 -1.77
N TYR A 13 4.68 -4.62 -2.06
CA TYR A 13 3.54 -5.53 -1.90
C TYR A 13 3.08 -6.15 -3.23
N ALA A 14 3.27 -5.44 -4.33
CA ALA A 14 2.95 -5.95 -5.65
C ALA A 14 3.70 -5.22 -6.76
N GLU A 15 3.84 -5.88 -7.89
CA GLU A 15 4.16 -5.29 -9.18
C GLU A 15 2.97 -5.44 -10.12
N LEU A 16 2.67 -4.42 -10.92
CA LEU A 16 1.52 -4.39 -11.82
C LEU A 16 1.95 -3.95 -13.23
N ASP A 17 1.46 -4.66 -14.24
CA ASP A 17 1.59 -4.24 -15.63
C ASP A 17 0.25 -3.70 -16.14
N PHE A 18 0.16 -2.38 -16.32
CA PHE A 18 -1.03 -1.70 -16.81
C PHE A 18 -1.16 -1.72 -18.35
N ASP A 19 -0.16 -2.22 -19.08
CA ASP A 19 -0.28 -2.40 -20.54
C ASP A 19 -1.02 -3.70 -20.91
N THR A 20 -1.15 -4.66 -19.99
CA THR A 20 -1.89 -5.88 -20.22
C THR A 20 -3.40 -5.71 -20.03
N GLN A 21 -4.19 -6.44 -20.82
CA GLN A 21 -5.65 -6.45 -20.71
C GLN A 21 -6.15 -7.91 -20.68
N PRO A 22 -6.62 -8.41 -19.54
CA PRO A 22 -6.73 -7.77 -18.21
C PRO A 22 -5.36 -7.48 -17.57
N ILE A 23 -5.33 -6.58 -16.57
CA ILE A 23 -4.12 -6.18 -15.86
C ILE A 23 -3.45 -7.40 -15.22
N SER A 24 -2.14 -7.48 -15.37
CA SER A 24 -1.32 -8.48 -14.69
C SER A 24 -0.74 -7.93 -13.39
N ILE A 25 -0.69 -8.80 -12.39
CA ILE A 25 -0.13 -8.49 -11.06
C ILE A 25 0.82 -9.61 -10.61
N GLN A 26 1.88 -9.21 -9.94
CA GLN A 26 2.76 -10.10 -9.18
C GLN A 26 2.67 -9.69 -7.71
N LYS A 27 2.10 -10.56 -6.88
CA LYS A 27 1.78 -10.26 -5.46
C LYS A 27 2.89 -10.71 -4.52
N LEU A 28 3.09 -9.97 -3.42
CA LEU A 28 3.92 -10.42 -2.31
C LEU A 28 3.20 -11.54 -1.57
N ASP A 29 3.82 -12.70 -1.45
CA ASP A 29 3.42 -13.70 -0.47
C ASP A 29 3.84 -13.25 0.93
N ILE A 30 2.86 -13.02 1.78
CA ILE A 30 3.07 -12.48 3.13
C ILE A 30 3.87 -13.45 4.02
N GLU A 31 3.67 -14.77 3.85
CA GLU A 31 4.34 -15.78 4.68
C GLU A 31 5.83 -15.94 4.35
N SER A 32 6.19 -15.85 3.08
CA SER A 32 7.58 -16.03 2.62
C SER A 32 8.33 -14.75 2.33
N ALA A 33 7.63 -13.60 2.26
CA ALA A 33 8.16 -12.31 1.78
C ALA A 33 8.76 -12.37 0.37
N LYS A 34 8.20 -13.21 -0.51
CA LYS A 34 8.63 -13.34 -1.91
C LYS A 34 7.51 -12.97 -2.86
N LEU A 35 7.86 -12.42 -4.00
CA LEU A 35 6.89 -12.20 -5.06
C LEU A 35 6.46 -13.54 -5.66
N LEU A 36 5.14 -13.71 -5.82
CA LEU A 36 4.51 -14.86 -6.49
C LEU A 36 4.62 -14.70 -8.02
N PRO A 37 4.36 -15.75 -8.80
CA PRO A 37 4.27 -15.63 -10.26
C PRO A 37 3.23 -14.59 -10.70
N TRP A 38 3.40 -14.05 -11.91
CA TRP A 38 2.43 -13.17 -12.54
C TRP A 38 1.09 -13.87 -12.76
N GLU A 39 0.01 -13.16 -12.47
CA GLU A 39 -1.36 -13.59 -12.70
C GLU A 39 -2.26 -12.41 -13.09
N THR A 40 -3.50 -12.66 -13.46
CA THR A 40 -4.49 -11.60 -13.72
C THR A 40 -4.97 -11.01 -12.39
N LEU A 41 -5.02 -9.69 -12.29
CA LEU A 41 -5.63 -9.00 -11.15
C LEU A 41 -7.13 -9.31 -11.07
N SER A 42 -7.54 -10.03 -10.03
CA SER A 42 -8.94 -10.37 -9.77
C SER A 42 -9.67 -9.25 -9.03
N GLU A 43 -11.01 -9.30 -9.05
CA GLU A 43 -11.86 -8.40 -8.22
C GLU A 43 -11.59 -8.62 -6.72
N GLU A 44 -11.33 -9.86 -6.30
CA GLU A 44 -11.01 -10.20 -4.91
C GLU A 44 -9.68 -9.60 -4.50
N ASP A 45 -8.64 -9.73 -5.31
CA ASP A 45 -7.34 -9.09 -5.08
C ASP A 45 -7.47 -7.57 -5.01
N ASN A 46 -8.22 -6.98 -5.96
CA ASN A 46 -8.46 -5.54 -5.96
C ASN A 46 -9.18 -5.09 -4.68
N ALA A 47 -10.19 -5.82 -4.24
CA ALA A 47 -10.90 -5.52 -2.99
C ALA A 47 -9.97 -5.63 -1.77
N PHE A 48 -9.13 -6.67 -1.73
CA PHE A 48 -8.12 -6.85 -0.69
C PHE A 48 -7.15 -5.65 -0.65
N TYR A 49 -6.48 -5.33 -1.77
CA TYR A 49 -5.55 -4.20 -1.81
C TYR A 49 -6.24 -2.88 -1.47
N LYS A 50 -7.41 -2.60 -2.02
CA LYS A 50 -8.18 -1.39 -1.75
C LYS A 50 -8.52 -1.22 -0.27
N SER A 51 -8.77 -2.31 0.46
CA SER A 51 -9.17 -2.28 1.87
C SER A 51 -8.15 -1.55 2.75
N PHE A 52 -6.86 -1.78 2.54
CA PHE A 52 -5.78 -1.18 3.34
C PHE A 52 -4.98 -0.11 2.59
N THR A 53 -4.71 -0.26 1.29
CA THR A 53 -3.95 0.74 0.51
C THR A 53 -4.75 2.00 0.19
N LYS A 54 -6.09 1.91 0.16
CA LYS A 54 -7.05 2.93 -0.29
C LYS A 54 -6.89 3.30 -1.77
N ILE A 55 -6.18 2.49 -2.54
CA ILE A 55 -6.07 2.60 -4.00
C ILE A 55 -6.88 1.47 -4.64
N ASP A 56 -7.82 1.84 -5.49
CA ASP A 56 -8.59 0.92 -6.32
C ASP A 56 -7.84 0.71 -7.65
N LEU A 57 -7.15 -0.42 -7.76
CA LEU A 57 -6.25 -0.70 -8.88
C LEU A 57 -7.00 -0.91 -10.20
N LEU A 58 -8.15 -1.60 -10.17
CA LEU A 58 -8.99 -1.80 -11.36
C LEU A 58 -9.61 -0.48 -11.81
N LYS A 59 -10.17 0.30 -10.88
CA LYS A 59 -10.69 1.64 -11.19
C LYS A 59 -9.59 2.52 -11.79
N LEU A 60 -8.42 2.55 -11.16
CA LEU A 60 -7.29 3.37 -11.62
C LEU A 60 -6.90 3.02 -13.05
N SER A 61 -6.83 1.73 -13.40
CA SER A 61 -6.46 1.31 -14.75
C SER A 61 -7.46 1.78 -15.82
N HIS A 62 -8.75 1.65 -15.53
CA HIS A 62 -9.80 2.11 -16.46
C HIS A 62 -9.80 3.64 -16.63
N GLN A 63 -9.34 4.37 -15.63
CA GLN A 63 -9.34 5.83 -15.61
C GLN A 63 -7.97 6.45 -15.87
N LEU A 64 -6.93 5.64 -16.10
CA LEU A 64 -5.55 6.09 -16.30
C LEU A 64 -5.48 7.21 -17.33
N HIS A 65 -6.08 6.99 -18.50
CA HIS A 65 -6.10 7.94 -19.58
C HIS A 65 -6.78 9.28 -19.22
N SER A 66 -7.87 9.24 -18.44
CA SER A 66 -8.55 10.44 -17.98
C SER A 66 -7.65 11.28 -17.07
N TYR A 67 -6.88 10.65 -16.18
CA TYR A 67 -5.92 11.36 -15.35
C TYR A 67 -4.77 11.95 -16.20
N GLU A 68 -4.22 11.16 -17.11
CA GLU A 68 -3.13 11.56 -17.99
C GLU A 68 -3.50 12.76 -18.88
N GLN A 69 -4.76 12.84 -19.35
CA GLN A 69 -5.25 13.94 -20.19
C GLN A 69 -5.63 15.19 -19.40
N ASN A 70 -6.21 15.04 -18.22
CA ASN A 70 -6.84 16.16 -17.52
C ASN A 70 -5.96 16.76 -16.41
N LEU A 71 -5.04 15.98 -15.82
CA LEU A 71 -4.10 16.52 -14.83
C LEU A 71 -2.94 17.23 -15.55
N ALA A 72 -3.21 18.45 -15.97
CA ALA A 72 -2.26 19.33 -16.67
C ALA A 72 -2.45 20.78 -16.21
N GLY A 73 -1.34 21.55 -16.16
CA GLY A 73 -1.38 22.97 -15.77
C GLY A 73 -1.39 23.22 -14.27
N ASP A 74 -1.56 24.49 -13.92
CA ASP A 74 -1.51 24.99 -12.56
C ASP A 74 -2.91 25.28 -11.99
N GLY A 75 -3.02 25.24 -10.65
CA GLY A 75 -4.23 25.62 -9.94
C GLY A 75 -5.17 24.45 -9.66
N GLU A 76 -6.47 24.73 -9.64
CA GLU A 76 -7.51 23.73 -9.42
C GLU A 76 -7.83 23.01 -10.72
N VAL A 77 -7.91 21.68 -10.66
CA VAL A 77 -8.24 20.81 -11.77
C VAL A 77 -9.38 19.88 -11.35
N ILE A 78 -10.39 19.74 -12.21
CA ILE A 78 -11.49 18.79 -12.03
C ILE A 78 -11.34 17.70 -13.10
N VAL A 79 -11.32 16.46 -12.66
CA VAL A 79 -11.31 15.28 -13.54
C VAL A 79 -12.69 14.66 -13.49
N GLU A 80 -13.41 14.74 -14.61
CA GLU A 80 -14.72 14.10 -14.75
C GLU A 80 -14.54 12.59 -15.02
N LEU A 81 -15.17 11.78 -14.18
CA LEU A 81 -15.10 10.32 -14.23
C LEU A 81 -16.50 9.74 -14.22
N PRO A 82 -16.69 8.50 -14.69
CA PRO A 82 -18.02 7.86 -14.71
C PRO A 82 -18.73 7.83 -13.36
N GLU A 83 -17.98 7.72 -12.26
CA GLU A 83 -18.51 7.65 -10.89
C GLU A 83 -18.66 9.01 -10.22
N GLY A 84 -18.27 10.09 -10.88
CA GLY A 84 -18.32 11.46 -10.38
C GLY A 84 -17.00 12.21 -10.52
N ALA A 85 -17.03 13.52 -10.32
CA ALA A 85 -15.89 14.38 -10.46
C ALA A 85 -14.92 14.26 -9.29
N GLU A 86 -13.64 14.21 -9.58
CA GLU A 86 -12.56 14.31 -8.59
C GLU A 86 -11.88 15.68 -8.71
N ARG A 87 -11.59 16.30 -7.56
CA ARG A 87 -10.95 17.62 -7.50
C ARG A 87 -9.51 17.50 -7.06
N TYR A 88 -8.64 18.21 -7.74
CA TYR A 88 -7.21 18.29 -7.48
C TYR A 88 -6.74 19.72 -7.39
N THR A 89 -5.63 19.93 -6.67
CA THR A 89 -4.86 21.18 -6.73
C THR A 89 -3.45 20.83 -7.14
N SER A 90 -2.95 21.50 -8.18
CA SER A 90 -1.56 21.33 -8.58
C SER A 90 -0.61 21.77 -7.47
N SER A 91 0.50 21.09 -7.36
CA SER A 91 1.58 21.38 -6.42
C SER A 91 2.90 21.39 -7.17
N LYS A 92 4.00 21.61 -6.47
CA LYS A 92 5.34 21.55 -7.04
C LYS A 92 5.65 20.16 -7.60
N ASP A 93 6.57 20.11 -8.55
CA ASP A 93 7.13 18.88 -9.11
C ASP A 93 6.08 17.94 -9.75
N SER A 94 5.08 18.54 -10.41
CA SER A 94 4.01 17.83 -11.16
C SER A 94 3.08 16.97 -10.30
N TRP A 95 3.00 17.23 -8.99
CA TRP A 95 2.04 16.60 -8.10
C TRP A 95 0.68 17.31 -8.15
N TYR A 96 -0.39 16.49 -8.17
CA TYR A 96 -1.79 16.90 -8.06
C TYR A 96 -2.37 16.31 -6.78
N LEU A 97 -2.69 17.19 -5.83
CA LEU A 97 -3.20 16.82 -4.53
C LEU A 97 -4.72 16.73 -4.58
N GLN A 98 -5.26 15.55 -4.34
CA GLN A 98 -6.70 15.33 -4.28
C GLN A 98 -7.33 16.07 -3.09
N ARG A 99 -8.48 16.69 -3.28
CA ARG A 99 -9.17 17.51 -2.28
C ARG A 99 -10.50 16.88 -1.86
N ASP A 100 -11.00 17.33 -0.73
CA ASP A 100 -12.34 17.01 -0.22
C ASP A 100 -12.58 15.51 0.02
N ILE A 101 -11.54 14.75 0.32
CA ILE A 101 -11.60 13.32 0.59
C ILE A 101 -10.72 12.91 1.78
N LYS A 102 -11.20 11.94 2.57
CA LYS A 102 -10.52 11.47 3.78
C LYS A 102 -9.19 10.76 3.48
N PHE A 103 -9.14 9.99 2.40
CA PHE A 103 -7.97 9.24 1.97
C PHE A 103 -7.60 9.67 0.54
N PRO A 104 -6.85 10.79 0.40
CA PRO A 104 -6.54 11.34 -0.90
C PRO A 104 -5.60 10.43 -1.68
N ASN A 105 -5.91 10.24 -2.96
CA ASN A 105 -5.03 9.60 -3.93
C ASN A 105 -4.34 10.69 -4.75
N ASN A 106 -3.28 11.25 -4.17
CA ASN A 106 -2.46 12.27 -4.84
C ASN A 106 -1.74 11.65 -6.03
N LYS A 107 -1.69 12.36 -7.15
CA LYS A 107 -1.13 11.85 -8.40
C LYS A 107 0.06 12.67 -8.86
N LEU A 108 1.10 12.01 -9.31
CA LEU A 108 2.22 12.58 -10.03
C LEU A 108 1.98 12.36 -11.52
N VAL A 109 1.72 13.42 -12.26
CA VAL A 109 1.50 13.36 -13.70
C VAL A 109 2.45 14.34 -14.41
N GLU A 110 3.22 13.84 -15.35
CA GLU A 110 4.16 14.64 -16.10
C GLU A 110 4.18 14.20 -17.56
N ASN A 111 4.22 15.18 -18.47
CA ASN A 111 4.19 14.95 -19.92
C ASN A 111 3.02 14.07 -20.38
N GLY A 112 1.87 14.15 -19.71
CA GLY A 112 0.69 13.34 -20.03
C GLY A 112 0.83 11.87 -19.62
N GLU A 113 1.72 11.53 -18.68
CA GLU A 113 1.88 10.18 -18.12
C GLU A 113 1.68 10.20 -16.61
N LEU A 114 0.87 9.27 -16.09
CA LEU A 114 0.76 9.04 -14.65
C LEU A 114 2.01 8.28 -14.18
N LEU A 115 2.81 8.92 -13.33
CA LEU A 115 4.05 8.35 -12.82
C LEU A 115 3.90 7.76 -11.43
N ALA A 116 3.02 8.33 -10.59
CA ALA A 116 2.76 7.76 -9.27
C ALA A 116 1.38 8.15 -8.73
N VAL A 117 0.88 7.31 -7.81
CA VAL A 117 -0.24 7.60 -6.92
C VAL A 117 0.25 7.44 -5.49
N CYS A 118 0.03 8.44 -4.65
CA CYS A 118 0.39 8.39 -3.24
C CYS A 118 -0.85 8.61 -2.37
N CYS A 119 -1.17 7.64 -1.51
CA CYS A 119 -2.24 7.75 -0.54
C CYS A 119 -1.65 7.81 0.89
N PRO A 120 -1.56 9.00 1.50
CA PRO A 120 -1.19 9.14 2.90
C PRO A 120 -2.42 8.80 3.76
N ALA A 121 -2.46 7.61 4.32
CA ALA A 121 -3.44 7.23 5.33
C ALA A 121 -2.86 7.45 6.74
N ARG A 122 -3.72 7.44 7.77
CA ARG A 122 -3.30 7.76 9.15
C ARG A 122 -2.16 6.87 9.66
N GLU A 123 -2.17 5.60 9.31
CA GLU A 123 -1.25 4.59 9.85
C GLU A 123 -0.24 4.09 8.81
N MET A 124 -0.46 4.39 7.56
CA MET A 124 0.35 3.91 6.44
C MET A 124 0.46 4.96 5.35
N VAL A 125 1.53 4.88 4.57
CA VAL A 125 1.62 5.56 3.28
C VAL A 125 1.72 4.51 2.20
N THR A 126 0.80 4.56 1.25
CA THR A 126 0.83 3.72 0.06
C THR A 126 1.36 4.53 -1.11
N VAL A 127 2.26 3.94 -1.86
CA VAL A 127 2.81 4.51 -3.10
C VAL A 127 2.69 3.46 -4.19
N LEU A 128 1.91 3.77 -5.22
CA LEU A 128 1.96 3.07 -6.49
C LEU A 128 2.80 3.93 -7.42
N VAL A 129 3.91 3.43 -7.92
CA VAL A 129 4.87 4.23 -8.69
C VAL A 129 5.37 3.45 -9.89
N ARG A 130 5.51 4.13 -11.02
CA ARG A 130 6.11 3.58 -12.24
C ARG A 130 7.56 3.20 -11.98
N ASP A 131 7.97 2.07 -12.49
CA ASP A 131 9.36 1.59 -12.40
C ASP A 131 10.35 2.68 -12.88
N GLY A 132 11.34 2.96 -12.04
CA GLY A 132 12.35 4.00 -12.25
C GLY A 132 11.97 5.40 -11.75
N GLU A 133 10.73 5.64 -11.29
CA GLU A 133 10.27 6.94 -10.79
C GLU A 133 10.18 7.01 -9.25
N GLU A 134 10.65 5.99 -8.54
CA GLU A 134 10.59 5.88 -7.08
C GLU A 134 11.19 7.09 -6.37
N ASP A 135 12.28 7.61 -6.89
CA ASP A 135 13.01 8.75 -6.31
C ASP A 135 12.21 10.07 -6.34
N ARG A 136 11.12 10.13 -7.06
CA ARG A 136 10.19 11.27 -7.10
C ARG A 136 9.10 11.19 -6.05
N THR A 137 9.09 10.13 -5.24
CA THR A 137 8.09 9.86 -4.22
C THR A 137 8.71 9.84 -2.82
N VAL A 138 7.88 9.67 -1.80
CA VAL A 138 8.34 9.48 -0.41
C VAL A 138 9.19 8.21 -0.24
N PHE A 139 9.18 7.29 -1.20
CA PHE A 139 9.99 6.07 -1.18
C PHE A 139 11.48 6.38 -1.15
N LYS A 140 11.92 7.44 -1.83
CA LYS A 140 13.32 7.92 -1.76
C LYS A 140 13.79 8.14 -0.33
N MET A 141 12.95 8.77 0.49
CA MET A 141 13.28 9.03 1.90
C MET A 141 13.44 7.72 2.67
N TRP A 142 12.55 6.75 2.45
CA TRP A 142 12.66 5.43 3.08
C TRP A 142 13.91 4.69 2.68
N LYS A 143 14.19 4.60 1.38
CA LYS A 143 15.40 3.95 0.85
C LYS A 143 16.69 4.59 1.38
N ASN A 144 16.73 5.91 1.50
CA ASN A 144 17.89 6.61 2.05
C ASN A 144 18.07 6.38 3.57
N THR A 145 16.96 6.21 4.29
CA THR A 145 16.99 5.98 5.75
C THR A 145 17.30 4.52 6.07
N TRP A 146 16.82 3.57 5.26
CA TRP A 146 16.98 2.13 5.46
C TRP A 146 17.41 1.44 4.16
N PRO A 147 18.64 1.68 3.68
CA PRO A 147 19.09 1.19 2.36
C PRO A 147 19.16 -0.33 2.26
N ASP A 148 19.48 -1.00 3.37
CA ASP A 148 19.67 -2.46 3.45
C ASP A 148 18.57 -3.14 4.28
N GLU A 149 17.35 -2.61 4.28
CA GLU A 149 16.25 -3.16 5.06
C GLU A 149 15.92 -4.58 4.61
N LYS A 150 16.07 -5.53 5.54
CA LYS A 150 15.66 -6.92 5.31
C LYS A 150 14.19 -7.07 5.65
N ILE A 151 13.43 -7.60 4.70
CA ILE A 151 12.00 -7.89 4.87
C ILE A 151 11.83 -9.38 5.16
N TYR A 152 11.06 -9.69 6.20
CA TYR A 152 10.74 -11.05 6.65
C TYR A 152 9.31 -11.43 6.27
N GLY A 153 9.07 -12.71 6.11
CA GLY A 153 7.71 -13.24 6.07
C GLY A 153 7.02 -13.11 7.43
N VAL A 154 5.71 -13.25 7.44
CA VAL A 154 4.87 -13.18 8.64
C VAL A 154 4.43 -14.58 9.02
N ASN A 155 4.78 -15.03 10.21
CA ASN A 155 4.34 -16.31 10.76
C ASN A 155 3.35 -16.06 11.90
N HIS A 156 2.11 -16.52 11.74
CA HIS A 156 1.07 -16.46 12.77
C HIS A 156 1.19 -17.69 13.68
N LEU A 157 1.59 -17.47 14.93
CA LEU A 157 1.73 -18.55 15.91
C LEU A 157 0.40 -19.04 16.50
N GLY A 158 -0.67 -18.25 16.30
CA GLY A 158 -2.01 -18.55 16.79
C GLY A 158 -2.52 -17.59 17.85
N SER A 159 -3.69 -17.93 18.41
CA SER A 159 -4.39 -17.17 19.45
C SER A 159 -4.14 -17.75 20.82
N PHE A 160 -3.78 -16.91 21.77
CA PHE A 160 -3.47 -17.29 23.15
C PHE A 160 -4.34 -16.54 24.16
N PRO A 161 -4.88 -17.21 25.18
CA PRO A 161 -5.57 -16.55 26.29
C PRO A 161 -4.52 -15.99 27.26
N VAL A 162 -4.30 -14.68 27.27
CA VAL A 162 -3.32 -14.03 28.16
C VAL A 162 -4.02 -13.63 29.45
N PRO A 163 -3.60 -14.18 30.62
CA PRO A 163 -4.24 -13.89 31.91
C PRO A 163 -3.93 -12.47 32.38
N MET A 164 -4.96 -11.77 32.86
CA MET A 164 -4.86 -10.46 33.47
C MET A 164 -4.89 -10.56 35.00
N ARG A 165 -4.52 -9.48 35.70
CA ARG A 165 -4.45 -9.47 37.19
C ARG A 165 -5.80 -9.69 37.88
N ASP A 166 -6.89 -9.35 37.19
CA ASP A 166 -8.27 -9.52 37.66
C ASP A 166 -8.87 -10.90 37.34
N GLY A 167 -8.06 -11.82 36.80
CA GLY A 167 -8.50 -13.17 36.44
C GLY A 167 -9.16 -13.29 35.06
N ILE A 168 -9.35 -12.18 34.35
CA ILE A 168 -9.86 -12.20 32.97
C ILE A 168 -8.74 -12.62 32.02
N HIS A 169 -9.08 -13.30 30.93
CA HIS A 169 -8.15 -13.64 29.85
C HIS A 169 -8.44 -12.80 28.62
N LEU A 170 -7.40 -12.16 28.08
CA LEU A 170 -7.48 -11.45 26.81
C LEU A 170 -7.06 -12.38 25.67
N SER A 171 -7.89 -12.46 24.64
CA SER A 171 -7.53 -13.16 23.42
C SER A 171 -6.46 -12.38 22.67
N THR A 172 -5.30 -12.99 22.44
CA THR A 172 -4.13 -12.35 21.84
C THR A 172 -3.61 -13.18 20.69
N ASP A 173 -3.53 -12.59 19.49
CA ASP A 173 -2.83 -13.19 18.36
C ASP A 173 -1.37 -12.81 18.39
N VAL A 174 -0.50 -13.76 18.07
CA VAL A 174 0.95 -13.57 18.05
C VAL A 174 1.47 -13.81 16.64
N TYR A 175 2.13 -12.80 16.10
CA TYR A 175 2.80 -12.84 14.81
C TYR A 175 4.30 -12.63 15.02
N VAL A 176 5.13 -13.41 14.32
CA VAL A 176 6.59 -13.32 14.40
C VAL A 176 7.21 -13.32 13.02
N PRO A 177 8.41 -12.72 12.85
CA PRO A 177 9.15 -12.80 11.59
C PRO A 177 9.48 -14.26 11.23
N ALA A 178 9.12 -14.67 10.02
CA ALA A 178 9.42 -16.01 9.55
C ALA A 178 10.93 -16.26 9.45
N GLY A 179 11.38 -17.42 9.92
CA GLY A 179 12.80 -17.82 9.85
C GLY A 179 13.75 -17.11 10.82
N LEU A 180 13.25 -16.24 11.71
CA LEU A 180 14.02 -15.66 12.80
C LEU A 180 13.87 -16.55 14.06
N ASN A 181 15.01 -17.02 14.61
CA ASN A 181 15.05 -17.87 15.79
C ASN A 181 15.61 -17.16 17.04
N GLU A 182 15.83 -15.86 16.94
CA GLU A 182 16.33 -15.03 18.04
C GLU A 182 15.22 -14.20 18.69
N LYS A 183 15.48 -13.64 19.86
CA LYS A 183 14.56 -12.74 20.53
C LYS A 183 14.45 -11.44 19.73
N VAL A 184 13.24 -11.05 19.44
CA VAL A 184 12.92 -9.82 18.71
C VAL A 184 12.15 -8.85 19.61
N PRO A 185 12.23 -7.52 19.34
CA PRO A 185 11.36 -6.57 20.02
C PRO A 185 9.90 -6.82 19.65
N ALA A 186 8.98 -6.52 20.56
CA ALA A 186 7.56 -6.73 20.35
C ALA A 186 6.78 -5.42 20.28
N VAL A 187 5.80 -5.35 19.37
CA VAL A 187 4.82 -4.27 19.29
C VAL A 187 3.47 -4.80 19.80
N LEU A 188 3.01 -4.29 20.93
CA LEU A 188 1.71 -4.65 21.50
C LEU A 188 0.63 -3.70 21.01
N ILE A 189 -0.37 -4.24 20.31
CA ILE A 189 -1.53 -3.52 19.84
C ILE A 189 -2.76 -3.98 20.62
N ARG A 190 -3.51 -3.02 21.16
CA ARG A 190 -4.77 -3.26 21.85
C ARG A 190 -5.91 -2.61 21.10
N THR A 191 -6.97 -3.36 20.86
CA THR A 191 -8.18 -2.87 20.19
C THR A 191 -9.42 -3.37 20.92
N PRO A 192 -10.46 -2.53 21.09
CA PRO A 192 -11.77 -2.97 21.56
C PRO A 192 -12.63 -3.55 20.41
N TYR A 193 -12.16 -3.42 19.17
CA TYR A 193 -12.78 -3.97 17.97
C TYR A 193 -12.21 -5.37 17.68
N GLY A 194 -12.74 -6.13 16.81
CA GLY A 194 -12.21 -7.46 16.48
C GLY A 194 -10.68 -7.44 16.23
N LYS A 195 -9.95 -8.43 16.74
CA LYS A 195 -8.48 -8.50 16.57
C LYS A 195 -8.06 -8.98 15.18
N GLU A 196 -9.00 -9.60 14.46
CA GLU A 196 -8.78 -10.14 13.10
C GLU A 196 -9.05 -9.09 12.02
N ASP A 197 -9.91 -8.09 12.30
CA ASP A 197 -10.30 -7.08 11.33
C ASP A 197 -9.17 -6.08 11.09
N GLY A 198 -8.58 -6.09 9.89
CA GLY A 198 -7.56 -5.14 9.45
C GLY A 198 -6.20 -5.36 10.11
N CYS A 199 -5.89 -6.58 10.56
CA CYS A 199 -4.57 -6.90 11.13
C CYS A 199 -3.43 -6.75 10.11
N GLU A 200 -3.73 -6.82 8.80
CA GLU A 200 -2.77 -6.68 7.71
C GLU A 200 -2.00 -5.36 7.77
N VAL A 201 -2.62 -4.29 8.28
CA VAL A 201 -1.93 -3.00 8.44
C VAL A 201 -0.75 -3.07 9.41
N TYR A 202 -0.71 -4.08 10.28
CA TYR A 202 0.34 -4.27 11.27
C TYR A 202 1.44 -5.24 10.84
N TYR A 203 1.23 -6.02 9.77
CA TYR A 203 2.24 -6.95 9.24
C TYR A 203 3.57 -6.25 8.90
N ARG A 204 3.53 -4.97 8.53
CA ARG A 204 4.74 -4.17 8.29
C ARG A 204 5.73 -4.12 9.47
N TYR A 205 5.26 -4.28 10.71
CA TYR A 205 6.15 -4.39 11.87
C TYR A 205 6.83 -5.76 11.92
N VAL A 206 6.05 -6.82 11.71
CA VAL A 206 6.55 -8.18 11.67
C VAL A 206 7.55 -8.36 10.51
N GLN A 207 7.20 -7.84 9.34
CA GLN A 207 8.07 -7.85 8.17
C GLN A 207 9.41 -7.10 8.40
N ARG A 208 9.47 -6.20 9.39
CA ARG A 208 10.69 -5.48 9.82
C ARG A 208 11.38 -6.07 11.05
N GLY A 209 11.01 -7.28 11.45
CA GLY A 209 11.69 -7.99 12.52
C GLY A 209 11.14 -7.74 13.92
N TYR A 210 9.90 -7.23 14.06
CA TYR A 210 9.19 -7.15 15.34
C TYR A 210 8.21 -8.33 15.50
N ALA A 211 7.89 -8.66 16.74
CA ALA A 211 6.79 -9.57 17.05
C ALA A 211 5.55 -8.77 17.45
#